data_8678e3fe66e23f533f5d1f19ab905276
#
_entry.id   8678e3fe66e23f533f5d1f19ab905276
#
_cell.length_a   1.000
_cell.length_b   1.000
_cell.length_c   1.000
_cell.angle_alpha   90.00
_cell.angle_beta   90.00
_cell.angle_gamma   90.00
#
_symmetry.space_group_name_H-M   'P 1'
#
loop_
_entity.id
_entity.type
_entity.pdbx_description
1 polymer ?
#
loop_
_entity_poly.entity_id
_entity_poly.type
_entity_poly.pdbx_seq_one_letter_code
_entity_poly.pdbx_strand_id
1 'polypeptide(L)'
;YIFHVSGELNGYSHMIAWAIWCLALFLNLYYGYFASLLKGVGAVAESNKVMVIARTAQLIILVAMLLLKTGLIGVSVSYITYGVVLRLLYKYYFYRYKSIGKNLNETQYKPVKDDILKLFKTIWHNAWKEGAVSFANYFCNQMGTIVSSLYLSLEETGVYSMGVQLATAVVTFAYAMYTSYQPSLQSAISNREETRVKKDFAYTVFVYIIITIIGTAAVVVIGRPVIRLIKPEMNIGVGIMLGVSFYQFILKFRNCYTSYLSNSNRIIYFRAFMIFAIVCVGLEFLLCGVFNMGMWGLVIAQVVSQMIYNVWHWPLVVHRELNMNLYELLKLGFLETRNKLIKRHV
;
A
#
# COMPACT_ATOMS: atom_id res chain seq x y z
N TYR A 1 9.56 -26.63 -3.33
CA TYR A 1 8.52 -27.46 -3.94
C TYR A 1 7.29 -26.68 -4.42
N ILE A 2 7.03 -25.46 -3.92
CA ILE A 2 5.89 -24.60 -4.34
C ILE A 2 6.16 -23.92 -5.70
N PHE A 3 7.40 -23.75 -6.06
CA PHE A 3 7.78 -23.10 -7.30
C PHE A 3 8.60 -24.10 -8.13
N HIS A 4 8.07 -24.92 -8.96
CA HIS A 4 8.71 -25.86 -9.88
C HIS A 4 10.10 -25.42 -10.44
N VAL A 5 10.98 -24.93 -9.59
CA VAL A 5 12.34 -24.45 -9.88
C VAL A 5 13.34 -25.59 -9.63
N SER A 6 12.95 -26.82 -9.90
CA SER A 6 13.84 -27.97 -9.81
C SER A 6 14.39 -28.27 -11.19
N GLY A 7 15.55 -27.77 -11.52
CA GLY A 7 16.31 -28.31 -12.65
C GLY A 7 17.42 -27.48 -13.27
N GLU A 8 17.36 -26.15 -13.23
CA GLU A 8 18.32 -25.35 -14.01
C GLU A 8 19.16 -24.34 -13.21
N LEU A 9 19.05 -24.32 -11.90
CA LEU A 9 19.69 -23.30 -11.10
C LEU A 9 20.77 -23.92 -10.21
N ASN A 10 22.02 -23.56 -10.44
CA ASN A 10 23.16 -23.96 -9.61
C ASN A 10 22.84 -23.70 -8.11
N GLY A 11 22.67 -24.78 -7.34
CA GLY A 11 21.96 -24.82 -6.05
C GLY A 11 22.42 -23.86 -4.95
N TYR A 12 23.67 -23.35 -4.96
CA TYR A 12 24.18 -22.46 -3.91
C TYR A 12 23.87 -20.97 -4.14
N SER A 13 23.79 -20.52 -5.38
CA SER A 13 23.55 -19.11 -5.72
C SER A 13 22.19 -18.59 -5.21
N HIS A 14 21.17 -19.44 -5.20
CA HIS A 14 19.83 -19.05 -4.74
C HIS A 14 19.74 -19.01 -3.24
N MET A 15 20.35 -19.97 -2.54
CA MET A 15 20.37 -19.97 -1.08
C MET A 15 21.09 -18.73 -0.56
N ILE A 16 22.21 -18.33 -1.20
CA ILE A 16 22.92 -17.10 -0.88
C ILE A 16 22.06 -15.87 -1.14
N ALA A 17 21.41 -15.78 -2.30
CA ALA A 17 20.52 -14.66 -2.63
C ALA A 17 19.37 -14.55 -1.64
N TRP A 18 18.75 -15.66 -1.25
CA TRP A 18 17.70 -15.71 -0.23
C TRP A 18 18.21 -15.29 1.14
N ALA A 19 19.38 -15.77 1.58
CA ALA A 19 19.97 -15.39 2.86
C ALA A 19 20.25 -13.88 2.91
N ILE A 20 20.81 -13.31 1.84
CA ILE A 20 21.08 -11.87 1.70
C ILE A 20 19.74 -11.09 1.73
N TRP A 21 18.72 -11.58 1.04
CA TRP A 21 17.41 -10.93 1.00
C TRP A 21 16.71 -10.96 2.37
N CYS A 22 16.76 -12.08 3.09
CA CYS A 22 16.24 -12.20 4.45
C CYS A 22 16.96 -11.24 5.41
N LEU A 23 18.29 -11.14 5.31
CA LEU A 23 19.08 -10.18 6.09
C LEU A 23 18.65 -8.73 5.76
N ALA A 24 18.50 -8.41 4.47
CA ALA A 24 18.05 -7.10 4.04
C ALA A 24 16.66 -6.75 4.60
N LEU A 25 15.73 -7.71 4.56
CA LEU A 25 14.38 -7.54 5.11
C LEU A 25 14.41 -7.29 6.62
N PHE A 26 15.18 -8.08 7.36
CA PHE A 26 15.35 -7.90 8.81
C PHE A 26 15.94 -6.51 9.13
N LEU A 27 16.98 -6.09 8.44
CA LEU A 27 17.58 -4.76 8.63
C LEU A 27 16.59 -3.63 8.28
N ASN A 28 15.81 -3.78 7.22
CA ASN A 28 14.81 -2.78 6.82
C ASN A 28 13.70 -2.62 7.87
N LEU A 29 13.23 -3.73 8.44
CA LEU A 29 12.23 -3.71 9.52
C LEU A 29 12.82 -3.11 10.80
N TYR A 30 14.00 -3.54 11.20
CA TYR A 30 14.66 -3.05 12.42
C TYR A 30 14.95 -1.55 12.36
N TYR A 31 15.30 -1.02 11.18
CA TYR A 31 15.61 0.40 11.03
C TYR A 31 14.42 1.28 10.63
N GLY A 32 13.27 0.70 10.38
CA GLY A 32 12.05 1.41 9.96
C GLY A 32 11.48 2.38 10.99
N TYR A 33 11.85 2.27 12.26
CA TYR A 33 11.31 3.12 13.34
C TYR A 33 11.62 4.61 13.16
N PHE A 34 12.76 4.99 12.58
CA PHE A 34 13.07 6.39 12.30
C PHE A 34 12.10 7.05 11.31
N ALA A 35 11.56 6.27 10.35
CA ALA A 35 10.51 6.75 9.46
C ALA A 35 9.24 7.14 10.22
N SER A 36 8.85 6.30 11.18
CA SER A 36 7.68 6.55 12.03
C SER A 36 7.90 7.74 12.96
N LEU A 37 9.09 7.88 13.54
CA LEU A 37 9.46 9.03 14.36
C LEU A 37 9.40 10.33 13.56
N LEU A 38 9.96 10.34 12.35
CA LEU A 38 9.98 11.52 11.48
C LEU A 38 8.56 11.95 11.08
N LYS A 39 7.69 10.98 10.77
CA LYS A 39 6.27 11.25 10.52
C LYS A 39 5.54 11.74 11.78
N GLY A 40 5.84 11.16 12.94
CA GLY A 40 5.24 11.53 14.22
C GLY A 40 5.54 12.98 14.64
N VAL A 41 6.71 13.51 14.30
CA VAL A 41 7.04 14.93 14.54
C VAL A 41 6.52 15.88 13.44
N GLY A 42 5.75 15.36 12.48
CA GLY A 42 5.13 16.13 11.40
C GLY A 42 6.01 16.36 10.17
N ALA A 43 7.21 15.76 10.11
CA ALA A 43 8.14 15.88 8.98
C ALA A 43 7.82 14.87 7.87
N VAL A 44 6.56 14.87 7.38
CA VAL A 44 6.08 13.91 6.39
C VAL A 44 6.74 14.13 5.03
N ALA A 45 6.97 15.38 4.65
CA ALA A 45 7.62 15.72 3.39
C ALA A 45 9.06 15.21 3.33
N GLU A 46 9.82 15.40 4.42
CA GLU A 46 11.18 14.91 4.58
C GLU A 46 11.21 13.36 4.56
N SER A 47 10.26 12.73 5.25
CA SER A 47 10.12 11.27 5.23
C SER A 47 9.90 10.73 3.82
N ASN A 48 9.01 11.35 3.05
CA ASN A 48 8.74 10.95 1.65
C ASN A 48 9.96 11.22 0.75
N LYS A 49 10.65 12.35 0.93
CA LYS A 49 11.89 12.68 0.20
C LYS A 49 12.96 11.62 0.43
N VAL A 50 13.19 11.21 1.68
CA VAL A 50 14.15 10.15 2.02
C VAL A 50 13.78 8.85 1.33
N MET A 51 12.50 8.47 1.34
CA MET A 51 12.03 7.25 0.68
C MET A 51 12.28 7.29 -0.83
N VAL A 52 12.03 8.41 -1.49
CA VAL A 52 12.30 8.57 -2.94
C VAL A 52 13.79 8.44 -3.23
N ILE A 53 14.65 9.14 -2.47
CA ILE A 53 16.12 9.05 -2.66
C ILE A 53 16.60 7.62 -2.48
N ALA A 54 16.15 6.92 -1.43
CA ALA A 54 16.57 5.55 -1.17
C ALA A 54 16.08 4.58 -2.26
N ARG A 55 14.87 4.76 -2.80
CA ARG A 55 14.35 3.97 -3.93
C ARG A 55 15.12 4.23 -5.22
N THR A 56 15.47 5.48 -5.48
CA THR A 56 16.29 5.84 -6.65
C THR A 56 17.68 5.20 -6.56
N ALA A 57 18.33 5.28 -5.39
CA ALA A 57 19.62 4.64 -5.15
C ALA A 57 19.53 3.11 -5.34
N GLN A 58 18.47 2.48 -4.81
CA GLN A 58 18.20 1.05 -5.02
C GLN A 58 18.09 0.71 -6.51
N LEU A 59 17.31 1.50 -7.28
CA LEU A 59 17.12 1.26 -8.71
C LEU A 59 18.42 1.40 -9.50
N ILE A 60 19.24 2.40 -9.19
CA ILE A 60 20.55 2.58 -9.85
C ILE A 60 21.44 1.36 -9.61
N ILE A 61 21.53 0.88 -8.38
CA ILE A 61 22.33 -0.27 -8.03
C ILE A 61 21.76 -1.56 -8.64
N LEU A 62 20.43 -1.72 -8.64
CA LEU A 62 19.78 -2.85 -9.28
C LEU A 62 20.12 -2.93 -10.77
N VAL A 63 20.02 -1.82 -11.49
CA VAL A 63 20.36 -1.76 -12.93
C VAL A 63 21.84 -2.06 -13.14
N ALA A 64 22.72 -1.46 -12.35
CA ALA A 64 24.17 -1.73 -12.44
C ALA A 64 24.49 -3.21 -12.21
N MET A 65 23.90 -3.84 -11.19
CA MET A 65 24.10 -5.26 -10.88
C MET A 65 23.53 -6.19 -11.97
N LEU A 66 22.40 -5.83 -12.58
CA LEU A 66 21.83 -6.58 -13.71
C LEU A 66 22.72 -6.48 -14.95
N LEU A 67 23.28 -5.31 -15.24
CA LEU A 67 24.25 -5.12 -16.34
C LEU A 67 25.52 -5.93 -16.13
N LEU A 68 25.96 -6.09 -14.87
CA LEU A 68 27.08 -6.96 -14.49
C LEU A 68 26.71 -8.46 -14.48
N LYS A 69 25.48 -8.83 -14.89
CA LYS A 69 24.99 -10.21 -14.96
C LYS A 69 25.07 -10.98 -13.63
N THR A 70 24.95 -10.30 -12.49
CA THR A 70 25.03 -10.91 -11.16
C THR A 70 23.78 -11.68 -10.75
N GLY A 71 22.73 -11.67 -11.58
CA GLY A 71 21.48 -12.42 -11.36
C GLY A 71 20.76 -12.05 -10.06
N LEU A 72 20.24 -13.05 -9.36
CA LEU A 72 19.44 -12.86 -8.13
C LEU A 72 20.26 -12.28 -6.96
N ILE A 73 21.55 -12.54 -6.91
CA ILE A 73 22.44 -11.97 -5.86
C ILE A 73 22.46 -10.45 -5.98
N GLY A 74 22.61 -9.92 -7.20
CA GLY A 74 22.57 -8.46 -7.43
C GLY A 74 21.25 -7.81 -7.01
N VAL A 75 20.13 -8.48 -7.26
CA VAL A 75 18.81 -8.02 -6.79
C VAL A 75 18.80 -7.95 -5.25
N SER A 76 19.28 -8.98 -4.57
CA SER A 76 19.30 -9.04 -3.10
C SER A 76 20.22 -7.98 -2.49
N VAL A 77 21.39 -7.73 -3.08
CA VAL A 77 22.32 -6.67 -2.66
C VAL A 77 21.71 -5.28 -2.82
N SER A 78 20.95 -5.03 -3.88
CA SER A 78 20.24 -3.76 -4.06
C SER A 78 19.24 -3.47 -2.93
N TYR A 79 18.59 -4.50 -2.37
CA TYR A 79 17.71 -4.39 -1.21
C TYR A 79 18.45 -4.04 0.09
N ILE A 80 19.65 -4.56 0.32
CA ILE A 80 20.49 -4.14 1.46
C ILE A 80 20.84 -2.66 1.35
N THR A 81 21.25 -2.22 0.17
CA THR A 81 21.58 -0.81 -0.07
C THR A 81 20.40 0.10 0.23
N TYR A 82 19.19 -0.29 -0.20
CA TYR A 82 17.98 0.44 0.15
C TYR A 82 17.83 0.65 1.67
N GLY A 83 17.99 -0.41 2.46
CA GLY A 83 17.88 -0.34 3.92
C GLY A 83 18.94 0.53 4.58
N VAL A 84 20.20 0.42 4.12
CA VAL A 84 21.30 1.23 4.64
C VAL A 84 21.08 2.71 4.34
N VAL A 85 20.73 3.06 3.10
CA VAL A 85 20.47 4.44 2.69
C VAL A 85 19.27 5.03 3.46
N LEU A 86 18.18 4.25 3.58
CA LEU A 86 17.02 4.65 4.38
C LEU A 86 17.41 5.00 5.81
N ARG A 87 18.15 4.11 6.49
CA ARG A 87 18.55 4.33 7.88
C ARG A 87 19.36 5.59 8.04
N LEU A 88 20.41 5.75 7.23
CA LEU A 88 21.33 6.87 7.33
C LEU A 88 20.60 8.19 7.11
N LEU A 89 19.79 8.27 6.06
CA LEU A 89 19.06 9.49 5.74
C LEU A 89 17.95 9.78 6.75
N TYR A 90 17.15 8.78 7.16
CA TYR A 90 16.12 9.01 8.18
C TYR A 90 16.71 9.47 9.50
N LYS A 91 17.80 8.85 9.97
CA LYS A 91 18.52 9.27 11.16
C LYS A 91 19.00 10.72 11.02
N TYR A 92 19.66 11.04 9.91
CA TYR A 92 20.18 12.38 9.64
C TYR A 92 19.05 13.42 9.64
N TYR A 93 17.98 13.21 8.88
CA TYR A 93 16.86 14.15 8.80
C TYR A 93 16.10 14.28 10.13
N PHE A 94 15.93 13.19 10.89
CA PHE A 94 15.26 13.21 12.19
C PHE A 94 16.01 14.12 13.18
N TYR A 95 17.30 13.92 13.35
CA TYR A 95 18.08 14.73 14.30
C TYR A 95 18.24 16.21 13.86
N ARG A 96 18.18 16.46 12.56
CA ARG A 96 18.27 17.83 12.02
C ARG A 96 16.93 18.57 12.07
N TYR A 97 15.81 17.86 12.06
CA TYR A 97 14.48 18.47 12.02
C TYR A 97 14.20 19.25 13.31
N LYS A 98 13.90 20.58 13.19
CA LYS A 98 13.64 21.49 14.31
C LYS A 98 14.65 21.36 15.47
N SER A 99 15.90 21.06 15.16
CA SER A 99 16.98 20.88 16.14
C SER A 99 16.71 19.81 17.21
N ILE A 100 15.96 18.76 16.88
CA ILE A 100 15.61 17.67 17.81
C ILE A 100 16.86 17.10 18.48
N GLY A 101 17.97 16.94 17.75
CA GLY A 101 19.22 16.45 18.29
C GLY A 101 19.80 17.31 19.42
N LYS A 102 19.68 18.63 19.34
CA LYS A 102 20.08 19.53 20.42
C LYS A 102 19.16 19.39 21.62
N ASN A 103 17.85 19.44 21.39
CA ASN A 103 16.86 19.34 22.48
C ASN A 103 16.94 18.01 23.24
N LEU A 104 17.19 16.90 22.56
CA LEU A 104 17.37 15.57 23.18
C LEU A 104 18.63 15.49 24.05
N ASN A 105 19.72 16.15 23.65
CA ASN A 105 20.96 16.19 24.44
C ASN A 105 20.83 17.08 25.68
N GLU A 106 19.97 18.10 25.61
CA GLU A 106 19.71 19.01 26.73
C GLU A 106 18.70 18.47 27.73
N THR A 107 17.87 17.49 27.29
CA THR A 107 16.83 16.89 28.15
C THR A 107 17.42 15.71 28.93
N GLN A 108 17.66 15.88 30.23
CA GLN A 108 18.11 14.82 31.14
C GLN A 108 17.00 13.80 31.52
N TYR A 109 15.90 13.74 30.76
CA TYR A 109 14.81 12.82 31.06
C TYR A 109 15.25 11.37 30.80
N LYS A 110 15.37 10.60 31.86
CA LYS A 110 15.54 9.14 31.79
C LYS A 110 14.16 8.48 31.97
N PRO A 111 13.60 7.84 30.96
CA PRO A 111 12.30 7.21 31.10
C PRO A 111 12.36 6.12 32.16
N VAL A 112 11.41 6.15 33.11
CA VAL A 112 11.25 5.09 34.10
C VAL A 112 10.61 3.88 33.43
N LYS A 113 11.00 2.68 33.81
CA LYS A 113 10.52 1.40 33.20
C LYS A 113 8.99 1.29 33.21
N ASP A 114 8.35 1.81 34.25
CA ASP A 114 6.89 1.80 34.39
C ASP A 114 6.20 2.75 33.39
N ASP A 115 6.80 3.87 33.05
CA ASP A 115 6.27 4.79 32.04
C ASP A 115 6.34 4.18 30.64
N ILE A 116 7.43 3.50 30.34
CA ILE A 116 7.59 2.75 29.08
C ILE A 116 6.53 1.65 28.97
N LEU A 117 6.28 0.92 30.05
CA LEU A 117 5.30 -0.18 30.07
C LEU A 117 3.86 0.33 29.92
N LYS A 118 3.52 1.44 30.57
CA LYS A 118 2.22 2.11 30.40
C LYS A 118 2.02 2.59 28.98
N LEU A 119 3.03 3.27 28.42
CA LEU A 119 3.00 3.75 27.03
C LEU A 119 2.85 2.58 26.04
N PHE A 120 3.62 1.50 26.24
CA PHE A 120 3.52 0.30 25.43
C PHE A 120 2.11 -0.30 25.46
N LYS A 121 1.51 -0.48 26.64
CA LYS A 121 0.14 -1.01 26.77
C LYS A 121 -0.89 -0.15 26.06
N THR A 122 -0.74 1.18 26.15
CA THR A 122 -1.64 2.13 25.49
C THR A 122 -1.55 2.05 23.97
N ILE A 123 -0.34 1.99 23.43
CA ILE A 123 -0.11 1.88 21.99
C ILE A 123 -0.50 0.49 21.48
N TRP A 124 -0.14 -0.56 22.21
CA TRP A 124 -0.37 -1.96 21.84
C TRP A 124 -1.85 -2.28 21.61
N HIS A 125 -2.75 -1.63 22.36
CA HIS A 125 -4.19 -1.86 22.23
C HIS A 125 -4.71 -1.67 20.80
N ASN A 126 -4.17 -0.73 20.04
CA ASN A 126 -4.54 -0.47 18.64
C ASN A 126 -3.51 -0.99 17.64
N ALA A 127 -2.22 -0.99 18.00
CA ALA A 127 -1.14 -1.37 17.09
C ALA A 127 -1.27 -2.81 16.57
N TRP A 128 -1.62 -3.77 17.45
CA TRP A 128 -1.80 -5.16 17.03
C TRP A 128 -3.00 -5.33 16.08
N LYS A 129 -4.09 -4.57 16.28
CA LYS A 129 -5.27 -4.61 15.38
C LYS A 129 -4.92 -4.08 14.00
N GLU A 130 -4.17 -2.97 13.94
CA GLU A 130 -3.69 -2.41 12.66
C GLU A 130 -2.68 -3.34 11.98
N GLY A 131 -1.83 -4.02 12.77
CA GLY A 131 -0.96 -5.08 12.29
C GLY A 131 -1.75 -6.24 11.67
N ALA A 132 -2.80 -6.71 12.35
CA ALA A 132 -3.68 -7.76 11.86
C ALA A 132 -4.41 -7.34 10.56
N VAL A 133 -4.90 -6.10 10.48
CA VAL A 133 -5.51 -5.54 9.26
C VAL A 133 -4.51 -5.50 8.12
N SER A 134 -3.29 -5.04 8.38
CA SER A 134 -2.21 -4.98 7.39
C SER A 134 -1.83 -6.38 6.89
N PHE A 135 -1.74 -7.35 7.81
CA PHE A 135 -1.51 -8.74 7.47
C PHE A 135 -2.64 -9.32 6.60
N ALA A 136 -3.90 -9.10 6.98
CA ALA A 136 -5.06 -9.57 6.22
C ALA A 136 -5.07 -9.00 4.79
N ASN A 137 -4.80 -7.70 4.63
CA ASN A 137 -4.71 -7.07 3.32
C ASN A 137 -3.56 -7.62 2.48
N TYR A 138 -2.38 -7.78 3.08
CA TYR A 138 -1.21 -8.35 2.40
C TYR A 138 -1.48 -9.79 1.99
N PHE A 139 -2.00 -10.60 2.90
CA PHE A 139 -2.31 -12.00 2.68
C PHE A 139 -3.28 -12.18 1.51
N CYS A 140 -4.39 -11.45 1.47
CA CYS A 140 -5.34 -11.51 0.35
C CYS A 140 -4.70 -11.13 -0.99
N ASN A 141 -3.90 -10.06 -1.01
CA ASN A 141 -3.25 -9.62 -2.25
C ASN A 141 -2.23 -10.63 -2.78
N GLN A 142 -1.50 -11.31 -1.89
CA GLN A 142 -0.46 -12.27 -2.29
C GLN A 142 -1.06 -13.66 -2.59
N MET A 143 -2.12 -14.04 -1.87
CA MET A 143 -2.75 -15.35 -2.07
C MET A 143 -3.32 -15.49 -3.47
N GLY A 144 -3.87 -14.45 -4.06
CA GLY A 144 -4.33 -14.50 -5.46
C GLY A 144 -3.22 -14.93 -6.44
N THR A 145 -1.98 -14.48 -6.24
CA THR A 145 -0.84 -14.93 -7.06
C THR A 145 -0.43 -16.37 -6.74
N ILE A 146 -0.48 -16.78 -5.47
CA ILE A 146 -0.17 -18.16 -5.07
C ILE A 146 -1.24 -19.12 -5.63
N VAL A 147 -2.51 -18.80 -5.47
CA VAL A 147 -3.61 -19.61 -6.00
C VAL A 147 -3.55 -19.69 -7.52
N SER A 148 -3.21 -18.59 -8.21
CA SER A 148 -3.01 -18.63 -9.65
C SER A 148 -1.90 -19.60 -10.06
N SER A 149 -0.79 -19.64 -9.33
CA SER A 149 0.33 -20.55 -9.62
C SER A 149 0.01 -22.02 -9.35
N LEU A 150 -1.02 -22.32 -8.54
CA LEU A 150 -1.46 -23.69 -8.24
C LEU A 150 -2.46 -24.23 -9.26
N TYR A 151 -3.33 -23.38 -9.80
CA TYR A 151 -4.47 -23.80 -10.62
C TYR A 151 -4.42 -23.31 -12.07
N LEU A 152 -3.59 -22.33 -12.40
CA LEU A 152 -3.44 -21.80 -13.74
C LEU A 152 -2.08 -22.19 -14.33
N SER A 153 -1.95 -22.06 -15.65
CA SER A 153 -0.66 -22.18 -16.31
C SER A 153 0.34 -21.10 -15.87
N LEU A 154 1.62 -21.35 -16.08
CA LEU A 154 2.67 -20.35 -15.78
C LEU A 154 2.46 -19.05 -16.57
N GLU A 155 2.01 -19.18 -17.82
CA GLU A 155 1.71 -18.03 -18.68
C GLU A 155 0.54 -17.21 -18.13
N GLU A 156 -0.59 -17.85 -17.80
CA GLU A 156 -1.76 -17.18 -17.23
C GLU A 156 -1.45 -16.54 -15.88
N THR A 157 -0.66 -17.19 -15.03
CA THR A 157 -0.19 -16.64 -13.76
C THR A 157 0.67 -15.39 -13.99
N GLY A 158 1.53 -15.41 -15.02
CA GLY A 158 2.33 -14.25 -15.42
C GLY A 158 1.45 -13.09 -15.90
N VAL A 159 0.47 -13.36 -16.74
CA VAL A 159 -0.50 -12.38 -17.26
C VAL A 159 -1.32 -11.76 -16.12
N TYR A 160 -1.87 -12.60 -15.21
CA TYR A 160 -2.61 -12.13 -14.05
C TYR A 160 -1.76 -11.26 -13.13
N SER A 161 -0.56 -11.71 -12.77
CA SER A 161 0.36 -10.98 -11.88
C SER A 161 0.78 -9.64 -12.47
N MET A 162 1.02 -9.56 -13.78
CA MET A 162 1.32 -8.30 -14.46
C MET A 162 0.11 -7.35 -14.41
N GLY A 163 -1.09 -7.86 -14.67
CA GLY A 163 -2.33 -7.09 -14.53
C GLY A 163 -2.51 -6.51 -13.12
N VAL A 164 -2.27 -7.33 -12.09
CA VAL A 164 -2.31 -6.90 -10.68
C VAL A 164 -1.27 -5.81 -10.39
N GLN A 165 -0.04 -5.95 -10.89
CA GLN A 165 1.02 -4.94 -10.69
C GLN A 165 0.65 -3.61 -11.31
N LEU A 166 0.15 -3.60 -12.55
CA LEU A 166 -0.28 -2.36 -13.23
C LEU A 166 -1.44 -1.69 -12.51
N ALA A 167 -2.47 -2.44 -12.17
CA ALA A 167 -3.62 -1.90 -11.44
C ALA A 167 -3.21 -1.38 -10.06
N THR A 168 -2.36 -2.11 -9.34
CA THR A 168 -1.82 -1.70 -8.03
C THR A 168 -0.99 -0.42 -8.14
N ALA A 169 -0.20 -0.26 -9.19
CA ALA A 169 0.56 0.98 -9.43
C ALA A 169 -0.38 2.18 -9.57
N VAL A 170 -1.43 2.06 -10.40
CA VAL A 170 -2.44 3.11 -10.58
C VAL A 170 -3.13 3.50 -9.27
N VAL A 171 -3.69 2.51 -8.56
CA VAL A 171 -4.44 2.81 -7.33
C VAL A 171 -3.54 3.27 -6.20
N THR A 172 -2.28 2.84 -6.16
CA THR A 172 -1.30 3.31 -5.16
C THR A 172 -0.92 4.76 -5.43
N PHE A 173 -0.71 5.13 -6.69
CA PHE A 173 -0.47 6.52 -7.08
C PHE A 173 -1.67 7.40 -6.71
N ALA A 174 -2.88 6.97 -7.05
CA ALA A 174 -4.11 7.69 -6.69
C ALA A 174 -4.27 7.82 -5.16
N TYR A 175 -3.99 6.76 -4.41
CA TYR A 175 -4.09 6.73 -2.95
C TYR A 175 -2.99 7.57 -2.26
N ALA A 176 -1.86 7.81 -2.91
CA ALA A 176 -0.82 8.69 -2.39
C ALA A 176 -1.33 10.12 -2.17
N MET A 177 -2.26 10.59 -2.99
CA MET A 177 -2.93 11.88 -2.80
C MET A 177 -3.76 11.89 -1.51
N TYR A 178 -4.48 10.80 -1.21
CA TYR A 178 -5.20 10.64 0.04
C TYR A 178 -4.25 10.67 1.24
N THR A 179 -3.19 9.88 1.21
CA THR A 179 -2.23 9.78 2.33
C THR A 179 -1.47 11.08 2.58
N SER A 180 -1.27 11.92 1.57
CA SER A 180 -0.65 13.24 1.72
C SER A 180 -1.46 14.18 2.60
N TYR A 181 -2.78 14.01 2.63
CA TYR A 181 -3.70 14.82 3.44
C TYR A 181 -4.00 14.22 4.82
N GLN A 182 -3.52 13.00 5.11
CA GLN A 182 -3.77 12.36 6.41
C GLN A 182 -3.35 13.23 7.62
N PRO A 183 -2.18 13.90 7.64
CA PRO A 183 -1.82 14.74 8.79
C PRO A 183 -2.77 15.94 8.96
N SER A 184 -3.21 16.57 7.85
CA SER A 184 -4.21 17.64 7.88
C SER A 184 -5.54 17.15 8.44
N LEU A 185 -6.00 15.99 7.98
CA LEU A 185 -7.23 15.36 8.42
C LEU A 185 -7.18 14.97 9.90
N GLN A 186 -6.07 14.38 10.37
CA GLN A 186 -5.85 14.06 11.78
C GLN A 186 -5.89 15.30 12.66
N SER A 187 -5.21 16.38 12.24
CA SER A 187 -5.23 17.66 12.96
C SER A 187 -6.64 18.25 13.03
N ALA A 188 -7.37 18.25 11.91
CA ALA A 188 -8.73 18.76 11.86
C ALA A 188 -9.71 17.94 12.74
N ILE A 189 -9.56 16.61 12.76
CA ILE A 189 -10.35 15.73 13.65
C ILE A 189 -10.03 16.01 15.12
N SER A 190 -8.74 16.12 15.47
CA SER A 190 -8.30 16.40 16.86
C SER A 190 -8.78 17.76 17.36
N ASN A 191 -8.82 18.75 16.48
CA ASN A 191 -9.27 20.11 16.79
C ASN A 191 -10.80 20.28 16.67
N ARG A 192 -11.53 19.23 16.29
CA ARG A 192 -12.99 19.25 16.05
C ARG A 192 -13.42 20.26 14.98
N GLU A 193 -12.61 20.46 13.95
CA GLU A 193 -12.88 21.38 12.84
C GLU A 193 -13.75 20.70 11.76
N GLU A 194 -15.02 20.45 12.06
CA GLU A 194 -15.92 19.62 11.21
C GLU A 194 -15.95 20.06 9.74
N THR A 195 -16.00 21.37 9.48
CA THR A 195 -16.04 21.89 8.10
C THR A 195 -14.77 21.54 7.32
N ARG A 196 -13.60 21.61 7.97
CA ARG A 196 -12.32 21.26 7.37
C ARG A 196 -12.19 19.76 7.16
N VAL A 197 -12.66 18.95 8.12
CA VAL A 197 -12.71 17.49 7.99
C VAL A 197 -13.52 17.09 6.76
N LYS A 198 -14.76 17.64 6.59
CA LYS A 198 -15.60 17.38 5.43
C LYS A 198 -14.92 17.76 4.11
N LYS A 199 -14.32 18.94 4.04
CA LYS A 199 -13.62 19.44 2.83
C LYS A 199 -12.43 18.59 2.47
N ASP A 200 -11.53 18.34 3.42
CA ASP A 200 -10.30 17.56 3.17
C ASP A 200 -10.62 16.11 2.81
N PHE A 201 -11.59 15.49 3.50
CA PHE A 201 -12.02 14.13 3.20
C PHE A 201 -12.69 14.04 1.82
N ALA A 202 -13.62 14.92 1.51
CA ALA A 202 -14.32 14.96 0.22
C ALA A 202 -13.34 15.18 -0.94
N TYR A 203 -12.40 16.15 -0.79
CA TYR A 203 -11.37 16.42 -1.78
C TYR A 203 -10.51 15.19 -2.06
N THR A 204 -10.01 14.54 -1.03
CA THR A 204 -9.07 13.42 -1.18
C THR A 204 -9.72 12.18 -1.78
N VAL A 205 -10.96 11.86 -1.37
CA VAL A 205 -11.72 10.73 -1.94
C VAL A 205 -12.08 11.02 -3.40
N PHE A 206 -12.52 12.24 -3.73
CA PHE A 206 -12.85 12.63 -5.10
C PHE A 206 -11.62 12.52 -6.01
N VAL A 207 -10.49 13.09 -5.61
CA VAL A 207 -9.23 13.03 -6.37
C VAL A 207 -8.76 11.58 -6.55
N TYR A 208 -8.87 10.74 -5.51
CA TYR A 208 -8.58 9.32 -5.61
C TYR A 208 -9.41 8.64 -6.71
N ILE A 209 -10.72 8.88 -6.75
CA ILE A 209 -11.62 8.28 -7.76
C ILE A 209 -11.21 8.74 -9.17
N ILE A 210 -11.04 10.05 -9.38
CA ILE A 210 -10.71 10.60 -10.70
C ILE A 210 -9.37 10.08 -11.21
N ILE A 211 -8.32 10.11 -10.38
CA ILE A 211 -6.99 9.62 -10.77
C ILE A 211 -7.05 8.12 -11.08
N THR A 212 -7.81 7.33 -10.32
CA THR A 212 -7.94 5.90 -10.60
C THR A 212 -8.66 5.64 -11.92
N ILE A 213 -9.73 6.37 -12.23
CA ILE A 213 -10.44 6.23 -13.52
C ILE A 213 -9.51 6.58 -14.68
N ILE A 214 -8.84 7.75 -14.62
CA ILE A 214 -7.92 8.19 -15.67
C ILE A 214 -6.73 7.22 -15.81
N GLY A 215 -6.14 6.79 -14.71
CA GLY A 215 -5.01 5.86 -14.69
C GLY A 215 -5.39 4.48 -15.22
N THR A 216 -6.57 3.97 -14.88
CA THR A 216 -7.08 2.70 -15.43
C THR A 216 -7.31 2.81 -16.94
N ALA A 217 -7.92 3.91 -17.41
CA ALA A 217 -8.08 4.18 -18.84
C ALA A 217 -6.73 4.23 -19.56
N ALA A 218 -5.74 4.92 -18.99
CA ALA A 218 -4.38 4.99 -19.54
C ALA A 218 -3.71 3.61 -19.62
N VAL A 219 -3.84 2.76 -18.59
CA VAL A 219 -3.30 1.40 -18.62
C VAL A 219 -3.99 0.54 -19.66
N VAL A 220 -5.31 0.65 -19.83
CA VAL A 220 -6.05 -0.12 -20.84
C VAL A 220 -5.69 0.32 -22.25
N VAL A 221 -5.61 1.64 -22.52
CA VAL A 221 -5.42 2.21 -23.86
C VAL A 221 -3.95 2.24 -24.28
N ILE A 222 -3.03 2.51 -23.35
CA ILE A 222 -1.60 2.68 -23.63
C ILE A 222 -0.79 1.52 -23.07
N GLY A 223 -0.99 1.18 -21.79
CA GLY A 223 -0.16 0.20 -21.08
C GLY A 223 -0.21 -1.19 -21.67
N ARG A 224 -1.40 -1.69 -22.01
CA ARG A 224 -1.57 -3.01 -22.66
C ARG A 224 -0.88 -3.11 -24.01
N PRO A 225 -1.11 -2.19 -24.99
CA PRO A 225 -0.37 -2.21 -26.25
C PRO A 225 1.14 -2.18 -26.08
N VAL A 226 1.65 -1.35 -25.16
CA VAL A 226 3.10 -1.27 -24.88
C VAL A 226 3.64 -2.61 -24.36
N ILE A 227 2.94 -3.27 -23.43
CA ILE A 227 3.36 -4.60 -22.94
C ILE A 227 3.36 -5.62 -24.07
N ARG A 228 2.33 -5.63 -24.92
CA ARG A 228 2.24 -6.53 -26.06
C ARG A 228 3.36 -6.30 -27.10
N LEU A 229 3.85 -5.06 -27.25
CA LEU A 229 5.00 -4.76 -28.11
C LEU A 229 6.31 -5.30 -27.52
N ILE A 230 6.48 -5.25 -26.19
CA ILE A 230 7.70 -5.71 -25.51
C ILE A 230 7.69 -7.24 -25.35
N LYS A 231 6.52 -7.82 -25.02
CA LYS A 231 6.30 -9.27 -24.82
C LYS A 231 5.00 -9.68 -25.51
N PRO A 232 5.06 -10.09 -26.78
CA PRO A 232 3.87 -10.50 -27.57
C PRO A 232 3.07 -11.63 -26.92
N GLU A 233 3.72 -12.51 -26.18
CA GLU A 233 3.12 -13.62 -25.45
C GLU A 233 2.25 -13.14 -24.27
N MET A 234 2.52 -11.97 -23.69
CA MET A 234 1.74 -11.40 -22.58
C MET A 234 0.53 -10.60 -23.06
N ASN A 235 -0.51 -11.29 -23.49
CA ASN A 235 -1.75 -10.63 -23.91
C ASN A 235 -2.78 -10.58 -22.79
N ILE A 236 -2.76 -9.46 -22.02
CA ILE A 236 -3.77 -9.23 -20.98
C ILE A 236 -5.10 -8.83 -21.64
N GLY A 237 -6.13 -9.66 -21.50
CA GLY A 237 -7.48 -9.34 -22.00
C GLY A 237 -8.04 -8.06 -21.35
N VAL A 238 -8.79 -7.23 -22.12
CA VAL A 238 -9.40 -5.99 -21.59
C VAL A 238 -10.26 -6.27 -20.38
N GLY A 239 -11.09 -7.32 -20.44
CA GLY A 239 -11.99 -7.69 -19.35
C GLY A 239 -11.26 -8.02 -18.07
N ILE A 240 -10.19 -8.83 -18.12
CA ILE A 240 -9.35 -9.15 -16.95
C ILE A 240 -8.68 -7.90 -16.40
N MET A 241 -8.12 -7.03 -17.27
CA MET A 241 -7.50 -5.80 -16.82
C MET A 241 -8.48 -4.87 -16.10
N LEU A 242 -9.70 -4.71 -16.63
CA LEU A 242 -10.77 -3.93 -15.99
C LEU A 242 -11.23 -4.58 -14.68
N GLY A 243 -11.41 -5.90 -14.64
CA GLY A 243 -11.79 -6.63 -13.44
C GLY A 243 -10.76 -6.49 -12.33
N VAL A 244 -9.47 -6.64 -12.66
CA VAL A 244 -8.36 -6.46 -11.73
C VAL A 244 -8.29 -5.01 -11.24
N SER A 245 -8.42 -4.03 -12.14
CA SER A 245 -8.44 -2.60 -11.77
C SER A 245 -9.62 -2.27 -10.87
N PHE A 246 -10.77 -2.88 -11.11
CA PHE A 246 -11.99 -2.66 -10.33
C PHE A 246 -11.84 -3.18 -8.90
N TYR A 247 -11.35 -4.42 -8.69
CA TYR A 247 -11.17 -4.89 -7.32
C TYR A 247 -10.07 -4.14 -6.59
N GLN A 248 -8.99 -3.75 -7.25
CA GLN A 248 -7.95 -2.91 -6.64
C GLN A 248 -8.48 -1.52 -6.27
N PHE A 249 -9.34 -0.93 -7.12
CA PHE A 249 -10.07 0.29 -6.79
C PHE A 249 -10.90 0.12 -5.51
N ILE A 250 -11.73 -0.93 -5.44
CA ILE A 250 -12.58 -1.21 -4.28
C ILE A 250 -11.76 -1.34 -3.00
N LEU A 251 -10.64 -2.07 -3.04
CA LEU A 251 -9.75 -2.27 -1.88
C LEU A 251 -9.22 -0.94 -1.34
N LYS A 252 -8.75 -0.05 -2.20
CA LYS A 252 -8.20 1.25 -1.78
C LYS A 252 -9.29 2.27 -1.46
N PHE A 253 -10.42 2.23 -2.18
CA PHE A 253 -11.59 3.04 -1.85
C PHE A 253 -12.09 2.78 -0.43
N ARG A 254 -12.29 1.51 -0.07
CA ARG A 254 -12.58 1.11 1.31
C ARG A 254 -11.53 1.63 2.30
N ASN A 255 -10.24 1.56 1.93
CA ASN A 255 -9.16 2.02 2.78
C ASN A 255 -9.21 3.55 3.03
N CYS A 256 -9.74 4.37 2.14
CA CYS A 256 -9.97 5.80 2.41
C CYS A 256 -10.89 5.99 3.63
N TYR A 257 -11.98 5.22 3.70
CA TYR A 257 -12.93 5.31 4.80
C TYR A 257 -12.40 4.70 6.11
N THR A 258 -11.75 3.54 6.04
CA THR A 258 -11.17 2.94 7.23
C THR A 258 -9.99 3.74 7.77
N SER A 259 -9.23 4.42 6.91
CA SER A 259 -8.18 5.36 7.35
C SER A 259 -8.77 6.59 8.06
N TYR A 260 -9.94 7.07 7.67
CA TYR A 260 -10.65 8.10 8.43
C TYR A 260 -10.96 7.63 9.86
N LEU A 261 -11.46 6.41 10.04
CA LEU A 261 -11.71 5.82 11.34
C LEU A 261 -10.42 5.60 12.15
N SER A 262 -9.35 5.14 11.49
CA SER A 262 -8.02 5.00 12.11
C SER A 262 -7.46 6.35 12.57
N ASN A 263 -7.63 7.41 11.79
CA ASN A 263 -7.23 8.77 12.16
C ASN A 263 -7.97 9.28 13.40
N SER A 264 -9.17 8.74 13.68
CA SER A 264 -9.92 8.97 14.92
C SER A 264 -9.57 7.97 16.03
N ASN A 265 -8.46 7.23 15.88
CA ASN A 265 -7.97 6.19 16.80
C ASN A 265 -9.00 5.03 17.05
N ARG A 266 -9.86 4.74 16.07
CA ARG A 266 -10.90 3.69 16.12
C ARG A 266 -10.67 2.61 15.08
N ILE A 267 -10.13 1.47 15.50
CA ILE A 267 -9.86 0.32 14.63
C ILE A 267 -10.96 -0.73 14.81
N ILE A 268 -12.21 -0.30 14.58
CA ILE A 268 -13.40 -1.15 14.73
C ILE A 268 -13.56 -2.16 13.58
N TYR A 269 -12.93 -1.89 12.44
CA TYR A 269 -13.02 -2.68 11.21
C TYR A 269 -12.13 -3.94 11.20
N PHE A 270 -11.28 -4.14 12.20
CA PHE A 270 -10.28 -5.21 12.19
C PHE A 270 -10.89 -6.60 12.04
N ARG A 271 -12.02 -6.90 12.75
CA ARG A 271 -12.69 -8.21 12.65
C ARG A 271 -13.24 -8.47 11.24
N ALA A 272 -13.84 -7.45 10.64
CA ALA A 272 -14.37 -7.54 9.28
C ALA A 272 -13.27 -7.79 8.25
N PHE A 273 -12.08 -7.23 8.44
CA PHE A 273 -10.93 -7.46 7.57
C PHE A 273 -10.35 -8.88 7.73
N MET A 274 -10.34 -9.43 8.94
CA MET A 274 -9.91 -10.82 9.16
C MET A 274 -10.89 -11.81 8.49
N ILE A 275 -12.20 -11.60 8.69
CA ILE A 275 -13.24 -12.43 8.05
C ILE A 275 -13.14 -12.33 6.53
N PHE A 276 -13.00 -11.11 6.01
CA PHE A 276 -12.79 -10.88 4.58
C PHE A 276 -11.60 -11.68 4.04
N ALA A 277 -10.46 -11.68 4.73
CA ALA A 277 -9.27 -12.40 4.29
C ALA A 277 -9.54 -13.91 4.14
N ILE A 278 -10.21 -14.51 5.13
CA ILE A 278 -10.56 -15.92 5.13
C ILE A 278 -11.55 -16.23 4.00
N VAL A 279 -12.60 -15.41 3.85
CA VAL A 279 -13.63 -15.58 2.81
C VAL A 279 -13.01 -15.41 1.42
N CYS A 280 -12.16 -14.40 1.22
CA CYS A 280 -11.52 -14.14 -0.06
C CYS A 280 -10.67 -15.34 -0.52
N VAL A 281 -9.78 -15.81 0.34
CA VAL A 281 -8.92 -16.96 0.03
C VAL A 281 -9.75 -18.23 -0.17
N GLY A 282 -10.74 -18.48 0.68
CA GLY A 282 -11.65 -19.61 0.51
C GLY A 282 -12.39 -19.59 -0.84
N LEU A 283 -12.86 -18.40 -1.27
CA LEU A 283 -13.47 -18.22 -2.58
C LEU A 283 -12.47 -18.39 -3.74
N GLU A 284 -11.23 -17.93 -3.60
CA GLU A 284 -10.18 -18.12 -4.61
C GLU A 284 -9.93 -19.63 -4.84
N PHE A 285 -9.77 -20.42 -3.78
CA PHE A 285 -9.62 -21.86 -3.89
C PHE A 285 -10.86 -22.55 -4.46
N LEU A 286 -12.05 -22.11 -4.06
CA LEU A 286 -13.31 -22.67 -4.55
C LEU A 286 -13.50 -22.38 -6.04
N LEU A 287 -13.36 -21.12 -6.45
CA LEU A 287 -13.65 -20.71 -7.83
C LEU A 287 -12.58 -21.17 -8.82
N CYS A 288 -11.31 -21.21 -8.41
CA CYS A 288 -10.24 -21.69 -9.28
C CYS A 288 -10.08 -23.22 -9.22
N GLY A 289 -10.18 -23.84 -8.02
CA GLY A 289 -9.91 -25.27 -7.84
C GLY A 289 -11.11 -26.16 -8.13
N VAL A 290 -12.33 -25.75 -7.76
CA VAL A 290 -13.55 -26.57 -7.98
C VAL A 290 -14.28 -26.18 -9.26
N PHE A 291 -14.51 -24.87 -9.45
CA PHE A 291 -15.26 -24.36 -10.61
C PHE A 291 -14.40 -24.09 -11.84
N ASN A 292 -13.08 -24.18 -11.75
CA ASN A 292 -12.13 -23.97 -12.85
C ASN A 292 -12.34 -22.65 -13.61
N MET A 293 -12.68 -21.58 -12.91
CA MET A 293 -13.00 -20.27 -13.51
C MET A 293 -11.75 -19.48 -13.96
N GLY A 294 -10.55 -20.04 -13.79
CA GLY A 294 -9.31 -19.41 -14.22
C GLY A 294 -9.06 -18.04 -13.55
N MET A 295 -8.50 -17.09 -14.29
CA MET A 295 -8.24 -15.73 -13.79
C MET A 295 -9.50 -14.99 -13.32
N TRP A 296 -10.67 -15.29 -13.92
CA TRP A 296 -11.94 -14.70 -13.47
C TRP A 296 -12.35 -15.17 -12.08
N GLY A 297 -12.01 -16.40 -11.70
CA GLY A 297 -12.22 -16.91 -10.34
C GLY A 297 -11.53 -16.04 -9.29
N LEU A 298 -10.29 -15.63 -9.55
CA LEU A 298 -9.53 -14.75 -8.68
C LEU A 298 -10.15 -13.36 -8.57
N VAL A 299 -10.54 -12.76 -9.71
CA VAL A 299 -11.16 -11.43 -9.73
C VAL A 299 -12.51 -11.44 -9.00
N ILE A 300 -13.35 -12.43 -9.26
CA ILE A 300 -14.68 -12.56 -8.64
C ILE A 300 -14.55 -12.79 -7.14
N ALA A 301 -13.62 -13.66 -6.70
CA ALA A 301 -13.36 -13.88 -5.28
C ALA A 301 -13.02 -12.58 -4.53
N GLN A 302 -12.14 -11.76 -5.11
CA GLN A 302 -11.75 -10.47 -4.54
C GLN A 302 -12.94 -9.48 -4.49
N VAL A 303 -13.71 -9.38 -5.57
CA VAL A 303 -14.88 -8.47 -5.63
C VAL A 303 -15.97 -8.92 -4.65
N VAL A 304 -16.38 -10.18 -4.72
CA VAL A 304 -17.49 -10.71 -3.92
C VAL A 304 -17.17 -10.63 -2.43
N SER A 305 -15.97 -11.05 -2.01
CA SER A 305 -15.58 -11.00 -0.60
C SER A 305 -15.63 -9.59 -0.02
N GLN A 306 -15.33 -8.55 -0.82
CA GLN A 306 -15.46 -7.15 -0.40
C GLN A 306 -16.91 -6.65 -0.40
N MET A 307 -17.69 -7.06 -1.41
CA MET A 307 -19.09 -6.65 -1.54
C MET A 307 -20.00 -7.17 -0.43
N ILE A 308 -19.65 -8.29 0.21
CA ILE A 308 -20.44 -8.85 1.32
C ILE A 308 -20.61 -7.82 2.45
N TYR A 309 -19.56 -7.07 2.80
CA TYR A 309 -19.64 -6.16 3.93
C TYR A 309 -18.81 -4.87 3.77
N ASN A 310 -17.53 -4.97 3.42
CA ASN A 310 -16.57 -3.89 3.61
C ASN A 310 -16.78 -2.67 2.71
N VAL A 311 -17.28 -2.86 1.48
CA VAL A 311 -17.40 -1.80 0.48
C VAL A 311 -18.52 -0.81 0.78
N TRP A 312 -19.60 -1.24 1.42
CA TRP A 312 -20.74 -0.40 1.70
C TRP A 312 -20.85 -0.01 3.19
N HIS A 313 -20.43 -0.90 4.10
CA HIS A 313 -20.60 -0.66 5.53
C HIS A 313 -19.74 0.51 6.04
N TRP A 314 -18.43 0.50 5.75
CA TRP A 314 -17.53 1.56 6.24
C TRP A 314 -17.81 2.92 5.61
N PRO A 315 -18.10 3.05 4.30
CA PRO A 315 -18.62 4.28 3.75
C PRO A 315 -19.89 4.78 4.46
N LEU A 316 -20.87 3.91 4.72
CA LEU A 316 -22.09 4.32 5.43
C LEU A 316 -21.81 4.83 6.84
N VAL A 317 -20.91 4.19 7.59
CA VAL A 317 -20.52 4.67 8.94
C VAL A 317 -19.94 6.08 8.85
N VAL A 318 -18.97 6.31 7.97
CA VAL A 318 -18.32 7.63 7.84
C VAL A 318 -19.29 8.68 7.28
N HIS A 319 -20.15 8.33 6.33
CA HIS A 319 -21.16 9.25 5.80
C HIS A 319 -22.16 9.71 6.86
N ARG A 320 -22.57 8.80 7.75
CA ARG A 320 -23.42 9.15 8.89
C ARG A 320 -22.71 10.09 9.87
N GLU A 321 -21.45 9.84 10.17
CA GLU A 321 -20.65 10.68 11.08
C GLU A 321 -20.42 12.09 10.49
N LEU A 322 -20.20 12.16 9.19
CA LEU A 322 -19.97 13.44 8.51
C LEU A 322 -21.31 14.16 8.16
N ASN A 323 -22.46 13.55 8.42
CA ASN A 323 -23.77 14.07 7.95
C ASN A 323 -23.70 14.51 6.48
N MET A 324 -23.21 13.63 5.61
CA MET A 324 -22.97 13.92 4.20
C MET A 324 -23.15 12.65 3.37
N ASN A 325 -23.99 12.70 2.36
CA ASN A 325 -24.17 11.55 1.46
C ASN A 325 -23.07 11.50 0.36
N LEU A 326 -23.03 10.41 -0.40
CA LEU A 326 -21.99 10.21 -1.44
C LEU A 326 -22.05 11.30 -2.52
N TYR A 327 -23.26 11.73 -2.92
CA TYR A 327 -23.42 12.79 -3.90
C TYR A 327 -22.86 14.13 -3.39
N GLU A 328 -23.18 14.48 -2.16
CA GLU A 328 -22.65 15.69 -1.50
C GLU A 328 -21.14 15.65 -1.37
N LEU A 329 -20.59 14.47 -1.01
CA LEU A 329 -19.13 14.26 -0.94
C LEU A 329 -18.49 14.52 -2.29
N LEU A 330 -19.01 13.93 -3.37
CA LEU A 330 -18.45 14.10 -4.71
C LEU A 330 -18.58 15.56 -5.19
N LYS A 331 -19.72 16.20 -4.94
CA LYS A 331 -19.94 17.62 -5.26
C LYS A 331 -18.97 18.53 -4.52
N LEU A 332 -18.81 18.32 -3.21
CA LEU A 332 -17.88 19.09 -2.38
C LEU A 332 -16.43 18.84 -2.82
N GLY A 333 -16.06 17.58 -3.09
CA GLY A 333 -14.75 17.21 -3.59
C GLY A 333 -14.41 17.87 -4.93
N PHE A 334 -15.36 17.92 -5.86
CA PHE A 334 -15.21 18.64 -7.14
C PHE A 334 -14.99 20.15 -6.92
N LEU A 335 -15.80 20.79 -6.08
CA LEU A 335 -15.68 22.23 -5.78
C LEU A 335 -14.33 22.55 -5.13
N GLU A 336 -13.88 21.76 -4.16
CA GLU A 336 -12.59 21.97 -3.51
C GLU A 336 -11.42 21.72 -4.47
N THR A 337 -11.54 20.75 -5.39
CA THR A 337 -10.52 20.52 -6.43
C THR A 337 -10.42 21.73 -7.34
N ARG A 338 -11.54 22.25 -7.82
CA ARG A 338 -11.58 23.46 -8.65
C ARG A 338 -10.96 24.67 -7.94
N ASN A 339 -11.33 24.89 -6.67
CA ASN A 339 -10.81 26.01 -5.88
C ASN A 339 -9.30 25.94 -5.66
N LYS A 340 -8.77 24.73 -5.43
CA LYS A 340 -7.31 24.53 -5.26
C LYS A 340 -6.54 24.71 -6.56
N LEU A 341 -7.12 24.34 -7.69
CA LEU A 341 -6.52 24.58 -9.02
C LEU A 341 -6.47 26.08 -9.34
N ILE A 342 -7.55 26.82 -9.09
CA ILE A 342 -7.60 28.27 -9.32
C ILE A 342 -6.58 29.01 -8.44
N LYS A 343 -6.50 28.68 -7.14
CA LYS A 343 -5.53 29.31 -6.22
C LYS A 343 -4.05 29.04 -6.55
N ARG A 344 -3.75 28.06 -7.37
CA ARG A 344 -2.38 27.74 -7.83
C ARG A 344 -1.94 28.57 -9.04
N HIS A 345 -2.90 29.19 -9.71
CA HIS A 345 -2.67 30.00 -10.94
C HIS A 345 -2.75 31.51 -10.66
N VAL A 346 -3.05 31.91 -9.43
CA VAL A 346 -2.97 33.27 -8.89
C VAL A 346 -1.79 33.37 -7.90
#